data_1443fad84f25774ecb5a3d2c64befff9
#
_entry.id   1443fad84f25774ecb5a3d2c64befff9
#
_cell.length_a   1.000
_cell.length_b   1.000
_cell.length_c   1.000
_cell.angle_alpha   90.00
_cell.angle_beta   90.00
_cell.angle_gamma   90.00
#
_symmetry.space_group_name_H-M   'P 1'
#
loop_
_entity.id
_entity.type
_entity.pdbx_description
1 polymer ?
#
loop_
_entity_poly.entity_id
_entity_poly.type
_entity_poly.pdbx_seq_one_letter_code
_entity_poly.pdbx_strand_id
1 'polypeptide(L)'
;DIYPSWVAVAVIVAFLITLINVLGAKTAAVLQTVLTCIIGGAGILLIVASVINGDSSNLQGQMFVGESTGTMFQNIIKVAVVTPFFFIGFDVIPQAAEEINVPLKKIGKMMILSVVLAVVFYSCVSLAVGYVLNPSEILSSEAGTGLVTADAMAKAFGTAVMAKVIIVGGMCGIITSWNSFMIGGSRALYSMAESYMIPPMFAKLHPQHKTPINALFLIGALTMLAPFAGRGMMVWICDCLLYTSDAADDRISV
;
A
#
# COMPACT_ATOMS: atom_id res chain seq x y z
N ASP A 1 -22.89 -0.59 3.75
CA ASP A 1 -23.48 0.76 3.90
C ASP A 1 -22.47 1.82 3.52
N ILE A 2 -22.85 2.72 2.62
CA ILE A 2 -22.02 3.83 2.17
C ILE A 2 -22.42 5.06 2.98
N TYR A 3 -21.54 5.53 3.85
CA TYR A 3 -21.80 6.76 4.62
C TYR A 3 -21.41 8.00 3.80
N PRO A 4 -22.30 8.97 3.60
CA PRO A 4 -22.04 10.16 2.78
C PRO A 4 -20.81 10.95 3.24
N SER A 5 -20.54 11.01 4.55
CA SER A 5 -19.38 11.67 5.10
C SER A 5 -18.05 11.01 4.68
N TRP A 6 -18.02 9.69 4.58
CA TRP A 6 -16.83 8.96 4.15
C TRP A 6 -16.54 9.17 2.67
N VAL A 7 -17.62 9.16 1.86
CA VAL A 7 -17.51 9.46 0.43
C VAL A 7 -16.98 10.89 0.21
N ALA A 8 -17.51 11.86 0.95
CA ALA A 8 -17.05 13.25 0.85
C ALA A 8 -15.56 13.38 1.15
N VAL A 9 -15.08 12.76 2.25
CA VAL A 9 -13.65 12.75 2.60
C VAL A 9 -12.82 12.08 1.51
N ALA A 10 -13.26 10.92 1.01
CA ALA A 10 -12.54 10.20 -0.04
C ALA A 10 -12.43 11.02 -1.34
N VAL A 11 -13.51 11.68 -1.76
CA VAL A 11 -13.52 12.55 -2.96
C VAL A 11 -12.61 13.76 -2.78
N ILE A 12 -12.64 14.41 -1.60
CA ILE A 12 -11.76 15.55 -1.31
C ILE A 12 -10.29 15.12 -1.37
N VAL A 13 -9.94 13.99 -0.74
CA VAL A 13 -8.56 13.47 -0.75
C VAL A 13 -8.15 13.08 -2.18
N ALA A 14 -9.04 12.44 -2.96
CA ALA A 14 -8.78 12.12 -4.37
C ALA A 14 -8.48 13.37 -5.20
N PHE A 15 -9.28 14.41 -5.01
CA PHE A 15 -9.09 15.69 -5.69
C PHE A 15 -7.75 16.33 -5.31
N LEU A 16 -7.40 16.36 -4.02
CA LEU A 16 -6.14 16.93 -3.54
C LEU A 16 -4.92 16.16 -4.09
N ILE A 17 -4.95 14.83 -4.06
CA ILE A 17 -3.85 14.01 -4.59
C ILE A 17 -3.71 14.24 -6.11
N THR A 18 -4.82 14.30 -6.85
CA THR A 18 -4.81 14.60 -8.29
C THR A 18 -4.18 15.97 -8.54
N LEU A 19 -4.59 17.00 -7.79
CA LEU A 19 -4.06 18.34 -7.92
C LEU A 19 -2.54 18.39 -7.63
N ILE A 20 -2.08 17.73 -6.57
CA ILE A 20 -0.65 17.66 -6.21
C ILE A 20 0.16 17.02 -7.35
N ASN A 21 -0.35 15.95 -7.98
CA ASN A 21 0.32 15.30 -9.10
C ASN A 21 0.33 16.17 -10.37
N VAL A 22 -0.71 16.96 -10.59
CA VAL A 22 -0.74 17.94 -11.70
C VAL A 22 0.28 19.06 -11.48
N LEU A 23 0.45 19.52 -10.24
CA LEU A 23 1.43 20.56 -9.85
C LEU A 23 2.89 20.12 -9.99
N GLY A 24 3.14 18.84 -10.24
CA GLY A 24 4.45 18.33 -10.64
C GLY A 24 4.97 17.15 -9.81
N ALA A 25 5.79 16.34 -10.48
CA ALA A 25 6.40 15.15 -9.89
C ALA A 25 7.23 15.45 -8.64
N LYS A 26 7.90 16.60 -8.58
CA LYS A 26 8.69 17.01 -7.42
C LYS A 26 7.82 17.22 -6.18
N THR A 27 6.66 17.86 -6.32
CA THR A 27 5.72 18.10 -5.22
C THR A 27 5.13 16.78 -4.72
N ALA A 28 4.74 15.90 -5.65
CA ALA A 28 4.25 14.57 -5.32
C ALA A 28 5.32 13.72 -4.60
N ALA A 29 6.59 13.80 -5.02
CA ALA A 29 7.69 13.09 -4.37
C ALA A 29 8.00 13.60 -2.96
N VAL A 30 7.93 14.91 -2.71
CA VAL A 30 8.09 15.48 -1.36
C VAL A 30 6.97 15.00 -0.44
N LEU A 31 5.71 15.05 -0.88
CA LEU A 31 4.58 14.50 -0.13
C LEU A 31 4.82 13.03 0.21
N GLN A 32 5.19 12.23 -0.80
CA GLN A 32 5.50 10.80 -0.64
C GLN A 32 6.54 10.57 0.46
N THR A 33 7.65 11.31 0.43
CA THR A 33 8.74 11.17 1.40
C THR A 33 8.27 11.50 2.83
N VAL A 34 7.56 12.60 3.02
CA VAL A 34 7.07 13.02 4.35
C VAL A 34 6.12 11.96 4.92
N LEU A 35 5.14 11.51 4.14
CA LEU A 35 4.17 10.53 4.59
C LEU A 35 4.81 9.15 4.86
N THR A 36 5.81 8.75 4.04
CA THR A 36 6.57 7.51 4.25
C THR A 36 7.39 7.58 5.55
N CYS A 37 7.98 8.73 5.88
CA CYS A 37 8.66 8.91 7.16
C CYS A 37 7.70 8.80 8.35
N ILE A 38 6.47 9.30 8.22
CA ILE A 38 5.46 9.23 9.29
C ILE A 38 5.05 7.77 9.53
N ILE A 39 4.69 7.02 8.48
CA ILE A 39 4.29 5.61 8.65
C ILE A 39 5.46 4.75 9.12
N GLY A 40 6.66 4.95 8.57
CA GLY A 40 7.87 4.26 9.00
C GLY A 40 8.19 4.55 10.46
N GLY A 41 8.12 5.80 10.88
CA GLY A 41 8.31 6.20 12.27
C GLY A 41 7.29 5.59 13.22
N ALA A 42 6.00 5.57 12.84
CA ALA A 42 4.95 4.93 13.64
C ALA A 42 5.16 3.40 13.76
N GLY A 43 5.57 2.73 12.68
CA GLY A 43 5.89 1.30 12.72
C GLY A 43 7.13 0.99 13.57
N ILE A 44 8.19 1.78 13.45
CA ILE A 44 9.39 1.62 14.29
C ILE A 44 9.04 1.86 15.77
N LEU A 45 8.19 2.84 16.07
CA LEU A 45 7.74 3.10 17.42
C LEU A 45 6.98 1.89 18.00
N LEU A 46 6.11 1.23 17.21
CA LEU A 46 5.44 0.00 17.62
C LEU A 46 6.46 -1.12 17.87
N ILE A 47 7.42 -1.33 16.98
CA ILE A 47 8.46 -2.36 17.12
C ILE A 47 9.26 -2.15 18.41
N VAL A 48 9.73 -0.94 18.66
CA VAL A 48 10.50 -0.60 19.87
C VAL A 48 9.66 -0.80 21.13
N ALA A 49 8.42 -0.33 21.13
CA ALA A 49 7.51 -0.49 22.27
C ALA A 49 7.20 -1.97 22.56
N SER A 50 7.04 -2.78 21.50
CA SER A 50 6.80 -4.21 21.66
C SER A 50 7.99 -4.95 22.25
N VAL A 51 9.22 -4.57 21.91
CA VAL A 51 10.44 -5.16 22.49
C VAL A 51 10.57 -4.82 23.98
N ILE A 52 10.14 -3.63 24.40
CA ILE A 52 10.24 -3.17 25.79
C ILE A 52 9.12 -3.73 26.66
N ASN A 53 7.90 -3.73 26.16
CA ASN A 53 6.68 -4.01 26.92
C ASN A 53 5.93 -5.28 26.48
N GLY A 54 6.44 -6.01 25.50
CA GLY A 54 5.86 -7.27 25.04
C GLY A 54 6.26 -8.46 25.91
N ASP A 55 5.55 -9.56 25.73
CA ASP A 55 5.81 -10.81 26.45
C ASP A 55 6.10 -11.94 25.45
N SER A 56 7.27 -12.57 25.60
CA SER A 56 7.68 -13.71 24.77
C SER A 56 6.75 -14.93 24.91
N SER A 57 6.01 -15.02 26.00
CA SER A 57 5.02 -16.10 26.22
C SER A 57 3.90 -16.08 25.17
N ASN A 58 3.57 -14.91 24.62
CA ASN A 58 2.56 -14.76 23.57
C ASN A 58 2.95 -15.47 22.26
N LEU A 59 4.25 -15.68 21.99
CA LEU A 59 4.75 -16.40 20.84
C LEU A 59 4.98 -17.90 21.09
N GLN A 60 5.07 -18.32 22.35
CA GLN A 60 5.37 -19.70 22.70
C GLN A 60 4.16 -20.61 22.47
N GLY A 61 4.37 -21.68 21.71
CA GLY A 61 3.35 -22.69 21.41
C GLY A 61 2.32 -22.30 20.35
N GLN A 62 2.39 -21.09 19.79
CA GLN A 62 1.41 -20.55 18.86
C GLN A 62 2.00 -20.02 17.55
N MET A 63 3.29 -20.24 17.34
CA MET A 63 4.01 -19.78 16.14
C MET A 63 3.46 -20.40 14.85
N PHE A 64 2.90 -21.62 14.97
CA PHE A 64 2.30 -22.33 13.85
C PHE A 64 0.91 -22.83 14.25
N VAL A 65 -0.12 -22.27 13.64
CA VAL A 65 -1.51 -22.69 13.89
C VAL A 65 -1.82 -23.93 13.07
N GLY A 66 -2.08 -25.05 13.74
CA GLY A 66 -2.50 -26.32 13.12
C GLY A 66 -2.24 -27.51 14.04
N GLU A 67 -3.20 -28.43 14.12
CA GLU A 67 -3.11 -29.67 14.92
C GLU A 67 -2.19 -30.72 14.28
N SER A 68 -1.84 -30.57 13.01
CA SER A 68 -1.03 -31.49 12.20
C SER A 68 -0.05 -30.71 11.34
N THR A 69 1.10 -31.31 11.01
CA THR A 69 2.09 -30.76 10.08
C THR A 69 1.47 -30.38 8.72
N GLY A 70 0.48 -31.14 8.26
CA GLY A 70 -0.23 -30.88 7.02
C GLY A 70 -1.08 -29.59 7.10
N THR A 71 -1.78 -29.37 8.20
CA THR A 71 -2.59 -28.16 8.41
C THR A 71 -1.73 -26.92 8.62
N MET A 72 -0.57 -27.06 9.27
CA MET A 72 0.43 -25.98 9.38
C MET A 72 0.92 -25.55 8.00
N PHE A 73 1.30 -26.52 7.14
CA PHE A 73 1.78 -26.24 5.80
C PHE A 73 0.70 -25.59 4.92
N GLN A 74 -0.55 -26.06 4.99
CA GLN A 74 -1.67 -25.44 4.28
C GLN A 74 -1.88 -23.99 4.70
N ASN A 75 -1.77 -23.66 5.99
CA ASN A 75 -1.92 -22.30 6.49
C ASN A 75 -0.78 -21.40 6.04
N ILE A 76 0.46 -21.91 6.01
CA ILE A 76 1.60 -21.17 5.44
C ILE A 76 1.36 -20.86 3.96
N ILE A 77 0.90 -21.84 3.17
CA ILE A 77 0.59 -21.63 1.75
C ILE A 77 -0.52 -20.59 1.57
N LYS A 78 -1.59 -20.64 2.36
CA LYS A 78 -2.67 -19.64 2.30
C LYS A 78 -2.13 -18.21 2.48
N VAL A 79 -1.26 -18.02 3.47
CA VAL A 79 -0.63 -16.71 3.70
C VAL A 79 0.30 -16.35 2.54
N ALA A 80 1.12 -17.31 2.06
CA ALA A 80 2.06 -17.08 0.98
C ALA A 80 1.38 -16.66 -0.34
N VAL A 81 0.19 -17.20 -0.63
CA VAL A 81 -0.61 -16.83 -1.82
C VAL A 81 -1.12 -15.39 -1.75
N VAL A 82 -1.48 -14.90 -0.56
CA VAL A 82 -2.00 -13.54 -0.38
C VAL A 82 -0.87 -12.50 -0.22
N THR A 83 0.32 -12.94 0.21
CA THR A 83 1.46 -12.06 0.50
C THR A 83 1.90 -11.17 -0.68
N PRO A 84 1.93 -11.62 -1.95
CA PRO A 84 2.31 -10.77 -3.09
C PRO A 84 1.47 -9.50 -3.21
N PHE A 85 0.21 -9.52 -2.78
CA PHE A 85 -0.66 -8.34 -2.76
C PHE A 85 -0.07 -7.18 -1.93
N PHE A 86 0.65 -7.46 -0.86
CA PHE A 86 1.28 -6.44 -0.01
C PHE A 86 2.50 -5.77 -0.63
N PHE A 87 3.02 -6.32 -1.74
CA PHE A 87 4.18 -5.78 -2.46
C PHE A 87 3.80 -5.07 -3.75
N ILE A 88 2.52 -4.99 -4.10
CA ILE A 88 2.04 -4.24 -5.26
C ILE A 88 2.49 -2.77 -5.13
N GLY A 89 3.07 -2.23 -6.21
CA GLY A 89 3.56 -0.85 -6.25
C GLY A 89 5.07 -0.71 -6.43
N PHE A 90 5.87 -1.78 -6.31
CA PHE A 90 7.29 -1.73 -6.65
C PHE A 90 7.53 -1.45 -8.14
N ASP A 91 6.57 -1.81 -8.98
CA ASP A 91 6.51 -1.56 -10.43
C ASP A 91 6.36 -0.08 -10.80
N VAL A 92 5.94 0.78 -9.87
CA VAL A 92 5.91 2.24 -10.07
C VAL A 92 7.32 2.81 -10.29
N ILE A 93 8.36 2.18 -9.71
CA ILE A 93 9.75 2.64 -9.84
C ILE A 93 10.21 2.64 -11.31
N PRO A 94 10.08 1.55 -12.09
CA PRO A 94 10.42 1.57 -13.51
C PRO A 94 9.47 2.45 -14.35
N GLN A 95 8.20 2.58 -13.99
CA GLN A 95 7.26 3.47 -14.69
C GLN A 95 7.64 4.95 -14.56
N ALA A 96 8.25 5.34 -13.44
CA ALA A 96 8.76 6.68 -13.21
C ALA A 96 10.25 6.84 -13.55
N ALA A 97 10.88 5.84 -14.17
CA ALA A 97 12.33 5.78 -14.37
C ALA A 97 12.89 6.98 -15.16
N GLU A 98 12.14 7.51 -16.11
CA GLU A 98 12.54 8.66 -16.93
C GLU A 98 12.61 9.98 -16.14
N GLU A 99 11.87 10.06 -15.03
CA GLU A 99 11.85 11.23 -14.15
C GLU A 99 12.89 11.13 -13.01
N ILE A 100 13.48 9.94 -12.83
CA ILE A 100 14.46 9.67 -11.77
C ILE A 100 15.87 9.96 -12.31
N ASN A 101 16.56 10.90 -11.69
CA ASN A 101 17.93 11.28 -12.07
C ASN A 101 18.97 10.24 -11.59
N VAL A 102 18.77 8.96 -11.95
CA VAL A 102 19.61 7.82 -11.56
C VAL A 102 19.87 6.94 -12.79
N PRO A 103 21.10 6.42 -12.97
CA PRO A 103 21.40 5.50 -14.07
C PRO A 103 20.49 4.28 -14.07
N LEU A 104 19.92 3.91 -15.23
CA LEU A 104 18.98 2.78 -15.38
C LEU A 104 19.48 1.47 -14.75
N LYS A 105 20.81 1.21 -14.81
CA LYS A 105 21.43 0.04 -14.18
C LYS A 105 21.25 -0.03 -12.65
N LYS A 106 20.98 1.10 -11.99
CA LYS A 106 20.75 1.16 -10.54
C LYS A 106 19.28 0.95 -10.16
N ILE A 107 18.35 1.14 -11.10
CA ILE A 107 16.92 1.02 -10.85
C ILE A 107 16.58 -0.39 -10.36
N GLY A 108 17.07 -1.44 -11.02
CA GLY A 108 16.84 -2.82 -10.58
C GLY A 108 17.35 -3.12 -9.16
N LYS A 109 18.50 -2.54 -8.79
CA LYS A 109 19.01 -2.68 -7.40
C LYS A 109 18.13 -1.95 -6.39
N MET A 110 17.60 -0.78 -6.76
CA MET A 110 16.69 -0.02 -5.90
C MET A 110 15.36 -0.76 -5.71
N MET A 111 14.84 -1.40 -6.76
CA MET A 111 13.65 -2.25 -6.68
C MET A 111 13.86 -3.42 -5.70
N ILE A 112 14.94 -4.18 -5.87
CA ILE A 112 15.27 -5.30 -4.97
C ILE A 112 15.41 -4.79 -3.52
N LEU A 113 16.14 -3.70 -3.32
CA LEU A 113 16.31 -3.11 -1.99
C LEU A 113 14.98 -2.68 -1.37
N SER A 114 14.08 -2.07 -2.14
CA SER A 114 12.76 -1.65 -1.65
C SER A 114 11.91 -2.83 -1.20
N VAL A 115 11.90 -3.93 -1.98
CA VAL A 115 11.19 -5.16 -1.62
C VAL A 115 11.79 -5.79 -0.36
N VAL A 116 13.11 -5.91 -0.26
CA VAL A 116 13.78 -6.46 0.94
C VAL A 116 13.46 -5.64 2.18
N LEU A 117 13.53 -4.30 2.08
CA LEU A 117 13.18 -3.42 3.20
C LEU A 117 11.71 -3.56 3.60
N ALA A 118 10.81 -3.69 2.63
CA ALA A 118 9.38 -3.90 2.90
C ALA A 118 9.15 -5.25 3.60
N VAL A 119 9.78 -6.35 3.14
CA VAL A 119 9.71 -7.67 3.79
C VAL A 119 10.17 -7.59 5.23
N VAL A 120 11.34 -6.99 5.49
CA VAL A 120 11.87 -6.83 6.84
C VAL A 120 10.91 -6.02 7.71
N PHE A 121 10.43 -4.88 7.20
CA PHE A 121 9.52 -4.01 7.93
C PHE A 121 8.20 -4.72 8.28
N TYR A 122 7.55 -5.37 7.32
CA TYR A 122 6.30 -6.11 7.57
C TYR A 122 6.49 -7.26 8.54
N SER A 123 7.60 -8.00 8.40
CA SER A 123 7.91 -9.10 9.33
C SER A 123 8.13 -8.59 10.76
N CYS A 124 8.87 -7.48 10.92
CA CYS A 124 9.09 -6.88 12.23
C CYS A 124 7.79 -6.35 12.85
N VAL A 125 6.92 -5.70 12.08
CA VAL A 125 5.62 -5.22 12.58
C VAL A 125 4.72 -6.38 12.96
N SER A 126 4.66 -7.44 12.15
CA SER A 126 3.86 -8.64 12.46
C SER A 126 4.34 -9.33 13.74
N LEU A 127 5.66 -9.50 13.89
CA LEU A 127 6.25 -10.03 15.11
C LEU A 127 5.98 -9.12 16.33
N ALA A 128 6.07 -7.80 16.16
CA ALA A 128 5.79 -6.83 17.20
C ALA A 128 4.35 -6.95 17.71
N VAL A 129 3.39 -7.11 16.81
CA VAL A 129 1.98 -7.33 17.19
C VAL A 129 1.81 -8.63 17.96
N GLY A 130 2.37 -9.74 17.45
CA GLY A 130 2.31 -11.05 18.13
C GLY A 130 3.06 -11.09 19.47
N TYR A 131 4.04 -10.20 19.68
CA TYR A 131 4.76 -10.06 20.94
C TYR A 131 3.93 -9.35 22.02
N VAL A 132 3.02 -8.46 21.62
CA VAL A 132 2.16 -7.67 22.53
C VAL A 132 0.80 -8.33 22.76
N LEU A 133 0.19 -8.85 21.69
CA LEU A 133 -1.15 -9.44 21.72
C LEU A 133 -1.07 -10.97 21.64
N ASN A 134 -1.85 -11.64 22.48
CA ASN A 134 -2.06 -13.07 22.33
C ASN A 134 -3.08 -13.37 21.20
N PRO A 135 -3.16 -14.58 20.65
CA PRO A 135 -4.04 -14.88 19.52
C PRO A 135 -5.53 -14.65 19.77
N SER A 136 -6.01 -14.85 20.99
CA SER A 136 -7.40 -14.57 21.33
C SER A 136 -7.70 -13.07 21.32
N GLU A 137 -6.75 -12.24 21.73
CA GLU A 137 -6.84 -10.78 21.64
C GLU A 137 -6.77 -10.30 20.19
N ILE A 138 -5.93 -10.91 19.34
CA ILE A 138 -5.86 -10.60 17.92
C ILE A 138 -7.23 -10.88 17.26
N LEU A 139 -7.81 -12.05 17.50
CA LEU A 139 -9.13 -12.41 16.95
C LEU A 139 -10.24 -11.49 17.46
N SER A 140 -10.21 -11.11 18.74
CA SER A 140 -11.20 -10.19 19.31
C SER A 140 -11.05 -8.77 18.77
N SER A 141 -9.82 -8.31 18.55
CA SER A 141 -9.52 -7.02 17.91
C SER A 141 -9.99 -7.00 16.45
N GLU A 142 -9.73 -8.07 15.70
CA GLU A 142 -10.18 -8.19 14.30
C GLU A 142 -11.72 -8.17 14.20
N ALA A 143 -12.41 -8.90 15.09
CA ALA A 143 -13.87 -8.94 15.15
C ALA A 143 -14.50 -7.62 15.64
N GLY A 144 -13.78 -6.85 16.46
CA GLY A 144 -14.24 -5.60 17.07
C GLY A 144 -13.88 -4.37 16.24
N THR A 145 -12.67 -3.89 16.39
CA THR A 145 -12.18 -2.66 15.74
C THR A 145 -11.68 -2.88 14.31
N GLY A 146 -11.23 -4.10 13.98
CA GLY A 146 -10.53 -4.41 12.74
C GLY A 146 -9.15 -3.75 12.63
N LEU A 147 -8.63 -3.16 13.71
CA LEU A 147 -7.38 -2.38 13.74
C LEU A 147 -6.36 -2.99 14.72
N VAL A 148 -5.97 -4.24 14.48
CA VAL A 148 -5.09 -5.03 15.34
C VAL A 148 -3.80 -4.32 15.75
N THR A 149 -3.17 -3.60 14.80
CA THR A 149 -1.95 -2.81 15.06
C THR A 149 -2.20 -1.63 16.01
N ALA A 150 -3.39 -1.03 15.96
CA ALA A 150 -3.76 0.07 16.85
C ALA A 150 -3.98 -0.43 18.28
N ASP A 151 -4.63 -1.58 18.44
CA ASP A 151 -4.85 -2.21 19.74
C ASP A 151 -3.52 -2.71 20.33
N ALA A 152 -2.62 -3.27 19.50
CA ALA A 152 -1.27 -3.62 19.92
C ALA A 152 -0.50 -2.41 20.45
N MET A 153 -0.58 -1.28 19.73
CA MET A 153 0.08 -0.03 20.12
C MET A 153 -0.50 0.52 21.43
N ALA A 154 -1.83 0.51 21.58
CA ALA A 154 -2.51 0.93 22.80
C ALA A 154 -2.09 0.09 24.00
N LYS A 155 -2.00 -1.23 23.83
CA LYS A 155 -1.58 -2.16 24.88
C LYS A 155 -0.11 -2.00 25.24
N ALA A 156 0.78 -1.87 24.23
CA ALA A 156 2.21 -1.70 24.44
C ALA A 156 2.56 -0.44 25.25
N PHE A 157 1.82 0.65 25.05
CA PHE A 157 2.02 1.91 25.80
C PHE A 157 1.08 2.10 26.99
N GLY A 158 0.08 1.23 27.17
CA GLY A 158 -0.96 1.39 28.21
C GLY A 158 -1.86 2.60 27.99
N THR A 159 -1.90 3.20 26.79
CA THR A 159 -2.68 4.40 26.49
C THR A 159 -3.36 4.34 25.13
N ALA A 160 -4.66 4.65 25.08
CA ALA A 160 -5.43 4.73 23.84
C ALA A 160 -4.96 5.87 22.89
N VAL A 161 -4.18 6.84 23.39
CA VAL A 161 -3.64 7.93 22.56
C VAL A 161 -2.65 7.36 21.53
N MET A 162 -1.85 6.36 21.89
CA MET A 162 -0.88 5.75 20.99
C MET A 162 -1.54 4.95 19.86
N ALA A 163 -2.73 4.41 20.08
CA ALA A 163 -3.52 3.85 18.97
C ALA A 163 -3.81 4.88 17.88
N LYS A 164 -4.07 6.14 18.25
CA LYS A 164 -4.30 7.22 17.27
C LYS A 164 -3.05 7.54 16.45
N VAL A 165 -1.85 7.43 17.04
CA VAL A 165 -0.58 7.64 16.35
C VAL A 165 -0.39 6.63 15.23
N ILE A 166 -0.61 5.33 15.50
CA ILE A 166 -0.47 4.29 14.48
C ILE A 166 -1.58 4.37 13.44
N ILE A 167 -2.80 4.79 13.80
CA ILE A 167 -3.90 5.03 12.86
C ILE A 167 -3.53 6.17 11.89
N VAL A 168 -3.01 7.28 12.39
CA VAL A 168 -2.52 8.38 11.53
C VAL A 168 -1.40 7.90 10.61
N GLY A 169 -0.45 7.11 11.12
CA GLY A 169 0.57 6.45 10.30
C GLY A 169 -0.03 5.59 9.19
N GLY A 170 -1.03 4.77 9.52
CA GLY A 170 -1.75 3.95 8.54
C GLY A 170 -2.48 4.77 7.47
N MET A 171 -3.14 5.87 7.87
CA MET A 171 -3.74 6.81 6.92
C MET A 171 -2.70 7.44 5.99
N CYS A 172 -1.54 7.83 6.51
CA CYS A 172 -0.41 8.28 5.68
C CYS A 172 0.03 7.20 4.70
N GLY A 173 0.05 5.93 5.11
CA GLY A 173 0.35 4.78 4.25
C GLY A 173 -0.65 4.62 3.10
N ILE A 174 -1.94 4.76 3.36
CA ILE A 174 -2.97 4.71 2.31
C ILE A 174 -2.77 5.86 1.30
N ILE A 175 -2.50 7.07 1.79
CA ILE A 175 -2.28 8.23 0.92
C ILE A 175 -1.01 8.07 0.09
N THR A 176 0.08 7.51 0.64
CA THR A 176 1.31 7.24 -0.12
C THR A 176 1.09 6.21 -1.22
N SER A 177 0.39 5.12 -0.93
CA SER A 177 0.04 4.11 -1.93
C SER A 177 -0.79 4.72 -3.06
N TRP A 178 -1.80 5.50 -2.72
CA TRP A 178 -2.65 6.18 -3.68
C TRP A 178 -1.85 7.14 -4.57
N ASN A 179 -0.97 7.96 -3.97
CA ASN A 179 -0.10 8.86 -4.71
C ASN A 179 0.83 8.10 -5.67
N SER A 180 1.40 6.97 -5.23
CA SER A 180 2.26 6.12 -6.08
C SER A 180 1.51 5.55 -7.28
N PHE A 181 0.30 5.02 -7.08
CA PHE A 181 -0.52 4.51 -8.17
C PHE A 181 -0.96 5.61 -9.15
N MET A 182 -1.22 6.82 -8.66
CA MET A 182 -1.51 7.97 -9.50
C MET A 182 -0.30 8.32 -10.39
N ILE A 183 0.90 8.30 -9.80
CA ILE A 183 2.16 8.50 -10.52
C ILE A 183 2.34 7.42 -11.58
N GLY A 184 2.38 6.15 -11.21
CA GLY A 184 2.61 5.04 -12.14
C GLY A 184 1.55 4.94 -13.23
N GLY A 185 0.27 4.94 -12.88
CA GLY A 185 -0.83 4.83 -13.83
C GLY A 185 -0.86 5.95 -14.86
N SER A 186 -0.55 7.19 -14.45
CA SER A 186 -0.50 8.31 -15.41
C SER A 186 0.64 8.19 -16.42
N ARG A 187 1.80 7.65 -16.02
CA ARG A 187 2.93 7.41 -16.92
C ARG A 187 2.68 6.21 -17.83
N ALA A 188 2.05 5.16 -17.33
CA ALA A 188 1.63 4.03 -18.14
C ALA A 188 0.66 4.47 -19.26
N LEU A 189 -0.37 5.25 -18.94
CA LEU A 189 -1.27 5.81 -19.95
C LEU A 189 -0.54 6.74 -20.94
N TYR A 190 0.38 7.54 -20.46
CA TYR A 190 1.20 8.39 -21.32
C TYR A 190 2.02 7.57 -22.33
N SER A 191 2.74 6.55 -21.87
CA SER A 191 3.55 5.65 -22.71
C SER A 191 2.70 4.90 -23.75
N MET A 192 1.50 4.41 -23.35
CA MET A 192 0.55 3.79 -24.26
C MET A 192 0.07 4.78 -25.34
N ALA A 193 -0.15 6.05 -24.99
CA ALA A 193 -0.57 7.08 -25.93
C ALA A 193 0.56 7.48 -26.89
N GLU A 194 1.82 7.55 -26.44
CA GLU A 194 2.98 7.74 -27.30
C GLU A 194 3.15 6.61 -28.31
N SER A 195 2.85 5.39 -27.89
CA SER A 195 2.88 4.19 -28.76
C SER A 195 1.64 4.05 -29.65
N TYR A 196 0.75 5.04 -29.69
CA TYR A 196 -0.51 5.03 -30.45
C TYR A 196 -1.47 3.88 -30.10
N MET A 197 -1.33 3.26 -28.93
CA MET A 197 -2.25 2.21 -28.45
C MET A 197 -3.57 2.79 -27.94
N ILE A 198 -3.56 4.03 -27.45
CA ILE A 198 -4.72 4.80 -26.99
C ILE A 198 -4.70 6.20 -27.61
N PRO A 199 -5.81 6.97 -27.54
CA PRO A 199 -5.86 8.28 -28.18
C PRO A 199 -4.71 9.21 -27.78
N PRO A 200 -4.07 9.92 -28.75
CA PRO A 200 -2.89 10.78 -28.53
C PRO A 200 -3.13 11.94 -27.54
N MET A 201 -4.38 12.22 -27.21
CA MET A 201 -4.72 13.23 -26.21
C MET A 201 -4.09 12.97 -24.84
N PHE A 202 -3.82 11.71 -24.49
CA PHE A 202 -3.20 11.32 -23.22
C PHE A 202 -1.67 11.47 -23.21
N ALA A 203 -1.05 11.66 -24.38
CA ALA A 203 0.37 12.01 -24.53
C ALA A 203 0.65 13.53 -24.32
N LYS A 204 -0.36 14.32 -23.95
CA LYS A 204 -0.19 15.75 -23.68
C LYS A 204 0.45 16.00 -22.32
N LEU A 205 1.63 16.62 -22.32
CA LEU A 205 2.33 17.04 -21.11
C LEU A 205 1.98 18.50 -20.74
N HIS A 206 2.00 18.77 -19.45
CA HIS A 206 1.88 20.14 -18.92
C HIS A 206 3.06 20.99 -19.38
N PRO A 207 2.85 22.23 -19.88
CA PRO A 207 3.95 23.05 -20.42
C PRO A 207 5.08 23.31 -19.42
N GLN A 208 4.75 23.58 -18.15
CA GLN A 208 5.70 23.90 -17.10
C GLN A 208 6.15 22.69 -16.29
N HIS A 209 5.21 21.83 -15.89
CA HIS A 209 5.46 20.72 -14.95
C HIS A 209 5.82 19.40 -15.62
N LYS A 210 5.68 19.30 -16.95
CA LYS A 210 5.98 18.10 -17.75
C LYS A 210 5.23 16.84 -17.29
N THR A 211 4.09 17.01 -16.60
CA THR A 211 3.22 15.92 -16.14
C THR A 211 2.13 15.61 -17.18
N PRO A 212 1.70 14.34 -17.34
CA PRO A 212 0.65 13.95 -18.30
C PRO A 212 -0.74 14.33 -17.77
N ILE A 213 -1.18 15.56 -18.06
CA ILE A 213 -2.39 16.17 -17.49
C ILE A 213 -3.63 15.35 -17.76
N ASN A 214 -3.88 14.96 -19.01
CA ASN A 214 -5.11 14.29 -19.39
C ASN A 214 -5.20 12.89 -18.78
N ALA A 215 -4.06 12.19 -18.66
CA ALA A 215 -4.00 10.92 -17.97
C ALA A 215 -4.28 11.06 -16.46
N LEU A 216 -3.70 12.10 -15.83
CA LEU A 216 -3.95 12.41 -14.42
C LEU A 216 -5.41 12.77 -14.15
N PHE A 217 -6.06 13.56 -15.01
CA PHE A 217 -7.47 13.88 -14.87
C PHE A 217 -8.36 12.66 -15.07
N LEU A 218 -8.06 11.78 -16.02
CA LEU A 218 -8.80 10.54 -16.22
C LEU A 218 -8.73 9.66 -14.95
N ILE A 219 -7.52 9.38 -14.47
CA ILE A 219 -7.34 8.56 -13.25
C ILE A 219 -7.98 9.25 -12.05
N GLY A 220 -7.78 10.56 -11.90
CA GLY A 220 -8.39 11.35 -10.84
C GLY A 220 -9.92 11.28 -10.84
N ALA A 221 -10.56 11.39 -11.99
CA ALA A 221 -12.00 11.25 -12.12
C ALA A 221 -12.47 9.83 -11.75
N LEU A 222 -11.79 8.79 -12.22
CA LEU A 222 -12.11 7.41 -11.87
C LEU A 222 -11.94 7.15 -10.37
N THR A 223 -10.89 7.68 -9.75
CA THR A 223 -10.68 7.54 -8.29
C THR A 223 -11.71 8.31 -7.45
N MET A 224 -12.21 9.45 -7.94
CA MET A 224 -13.31 10.16 -7.28
C MET A 224 -14.64 9.41 -7.40
N LEU A 225 -14.85 8.63 -8.45
CA LEU A 225 -16.03 7.79 -8.64
C LEU A 225 -15.98 6.48 -7.86
N ALA A 226 -14.78 5.94 -7.58
CA ALA A 226 -14.59 4.65 -6.93
C ALA A 226 -15.33 4.50 -5.57
N PRO A 227 -15.37 5.50 -4.66
CA PRO A 227 -16.08 5.36 -3.39
C PRO A 227 -17.58 5.11 -3.52
N PHE A 228 -18.20 5.51 -4.64
CA PHE A 228 -19.62 5.27 -4.90
C PHE A 228 -19.93 3.82 -5.30
N ALA A 229 -18.92 3.10 -5.78
CA ALA A 229 -19.06 1.69 -6.17
C ALA A 229 -19.10 0.73 -4.97
N GLY A 230 -18.67 1.18 -3.81
CA GLY A 230 -18.63 0.38 -2.59
C GLY A 230 -17.45 -0.60 -2.54
N ARG A 231 -17.14 -1.08 -1.32
CA ARG A 231 -15.99 -1.94 -1.05
C ARG A 231 -15.99 -3.25 -1.85
N GLY A 232 -17.16 -3.89 -1.99
CA GLY A 232 -17.26 -5.19 -2.68
C GLY A 232 -16.89 -5.12 -4.15
N MET A 233 -17.32 -4.09 -4.87
CA MET A 233 -16.98 -3.90 -6.28
C MET A 233 -15.50 -3.57 -6.46
N MET A 234 -14.90 -2.80 -5.55
CA MET A 234 -13.47 -2.47 -5.60
C MET A 234 -12.60 -3.71 -5.40
N VAL A 235 -12.95 -4.57 -4.43
CA VAL A 235 -12.25 -5.85 -4.20
C VAL A 235 -12.36 -6.74 -5.44
N TRP A 236 -13.56 -6.87 -6.00
CA TRP A 236 -13.78 -7.67 -7.21
C TRP A 236 -12.95 -7.18 -8.42
N ILE A 237 -12.83 -5.87 -8.62
CA ILE A 237 -11.98 -5.29 -9.67
C ILE A 237 -10.50 -5.61 -9.42
N CYS A 238 -10.02 -5.51 -8.18
CA CYS A 238 -8.65 -5.86 -7.82
C CYS A 238 -8.34 -7.34 -8.08
N ASP A 239 -9.26 -8.23 -7.70
CA ASP A 239 -9.11 -9.66 -7.93
C ASP A 239 -9.08 -9.99 -9.43
N CYS A 240 -9.95 -9.37 -10.23
CA CYS A 240 -9.94 -9.54 -11.69
C CYS A 240 -8.63 -9.08 -12.32
N LEU A 241 -8.02 -7.99 -11.83
CA LEU A 241 -6.75 -7.47 -12.34
C LEU A 241 -5.59 -8.41 -12.03
N LEU A 242 -5.57 -9.06 -10.87
CA LEU A 242 -4.56 -10.06 -10.52
C LEU A 242 -4.60 -11.26 -11.47
N TYR A 243 -5.79 -11.81 -11.76
CA TYR A 243 -5.94 -12.92 -12.69
C TYR A 243 -5.57 -12.57 -14.14
N THR A 244 -5.82 -11.34 -14.59
CA THR A 244 -5.45 -10.91 -15.95
C THR A 244 -3.95 -10.68 -16.10
N SER A 245 -3.26 -10.28 -15.05
CA SER A 245 -1.81 -10.12 -15.03
C SER A 245 -1.10 -11.47 -15.17
N ASP A 246 -1.51 -12.50 -14.43
CA ASP A 246 -0.95 -13.85 -14.51
C ASP A 246 -1.19 -14.48 -15.90
N ALA A 247 -2.37 -14.28 -16.49
CA ALA A 247 -2.68 -14.78 -17.83
C ALA A 247 -1.89 -14.08 -18.95
N ALA A 248 -1.37 -12.87 -18.73
CA ALA A 248 -0.52 -12.16 -19.68
C ALA A 248 0.93 -12.68 -19.62
N ASP A 249 1.45 -13.00 -18.44
CA ASP A 249 2.79 -13.59 -18.26
C ASP A 249 2.90 -14.98 -18.86
N ASP A 250 1.86 -15.81 -18.77
CA ASP A 250 1.81 -17.13 -19.40
C ASP A 250 1.88 -17.09 -20.94
N ARG A 251 1.49 -15.97 -21.57
CA ARG A 251 1.57 -15.80 -23.03
C ARG A 251 2.94 -15.33 -23.54
N ILE A 252 3.78 -14.78 -22.67
CA ILE A 252 5.13 -14.31 -23.02
C ILE A 252 6.18 -15.43 -22.89
N SER A 253 5.83 -16.53 -22.24
CA SER A 253 6.69 -17.69 -22.01
C SER A 253 6.63 -18.77 -23.11
N VAL A 254 5.99 -18.49 -24.28
CA VAL A 254 5.93 -19.39 -25.46
C VAL A 254 6.77 -18.79 -26.64
#